data_6a848f2c2f14a70a70cb84faf5a18d76
#
_entry.id   6a848f2c2f14a70a70cb84faf5a18d76
#
_cell.length_a   1.000
_cell.length_b   1.000
_cell.length_c   1.000
_cell.angle_alpha   90.00
_cell.angle_beta   90.00
_cell.angle_gamma   90.00
#
_symmetry.space_group_name_H-M   'P 1'
#
loop_
_entity.id
_entity.type
_entity.pdbx_description
1 polymer ?
#
loop_
_entity_poly.entity_id
_entity_poly.type
_entity_poly.pdbx_seq_one_letter_code
_entity_poly.pdbx_strand_id
1 'polypeptide(L)'
;MVLALAAYGADANTKKQLTKALNIPIYRLEFIRYFFDLNQIINYHTNFDMHFANGLLVDNKIEINDTQYQISEKIFNTRIETASFEDKHDVADKIYKWYLRQTDRKIIRCDNAGNAVYFEGKCLPSIENEVGFFKSANEISKIQTVCSTLKLKYNYILNNQILVYELPFETKDLGNRYSMFIFLPSIGTNLEVIYNNLHQIDFRNLFTIYPPICQKICIPKIDIISQFKLHPYLHEMKITDMFEESANFSTLCSGEHAKMANVIQKACFDIDSSRSSDCDYENSERCQIPDSDVTIEQPFVYAIVSKAANLPILWGQIIDKNILYEV
;
A
#
# COMPACT_ATOMS: atom_id res chain seq x y z
N MET A 1 2.79 -9.46 -2.99
CA MET A 1 2.26 -10.73 -3.57
C MET A 1 3.02 -11.15 -4.84
N VAL A 2 3.21 -10.28 -5.86
CA VAL A 2 3.94 -10.64 -7.11
C VAL A 2 5.38 -11.13 -6.85
N LEU A 3 6.15 -10.42 -6.02
CA LEU A 3 7.51 -10.86 -5.67
C LEU A 3 7.51 -12.16 -4.86
N ALA A 4 6.46 -12.42 -4.08
CA ALA A 4 6.29 -13.69 -3.39
C ALA A 4 6.00 -14.83 -4.36
N LEU A 5 5.16 -14.59 -5.37
CA LEU A 5 4.95 -15.55 -6.47
C LEU A 5 6.25 -15.82 -7.24
N ALA A 6 7.04 -14.75 -7.50
CA ALA A 6 8.35 -14.89 -8.12
C ALA A 6 9.29 -15.76 -7.26
N ALA A 7 9.34 -15.53 -5.94
CA ALA A 7 10.14 -16.33 -5.01
C ALA A 7 9.67 -17.80 -4.93
N TYR A 8 8.35 -18.03 -5.01
CA TYR A 8 7.76 -19.36 -5.07
C TYR A 8 8.13 -20.11 -6.35
N GLY A 9 8.09 -19.40 -7.48
CA GLY A 9 8.39 -19.95 -8.80
C GLY A 9 9.87 -20.09 -9.11
N ALA A 10 10.72 -19.42 -8.34
CA ALA A 10 12.17 -19.43 -8.51
C ALA A 10 12.84 -20.66 -7.91
N ASP A 11 14.06 -20.95 -8.40
CA ASP A 11 14.96 -21.95 -7.83
C ASP A 11 16.40 -21.40 -7.74
N ALA A 12 17.31 -22.21 -7.19
CA ALA A 12 18.74 -21.91 -7.07
C ALA A 12 19.03 -20.51 -6.48
N ASN A 13 19.89 -19.73 -7.15
CA ASN A 13 20.32 -18.41 -6.69
C ASN A 13 19.21 -17.35 -6.73
N THR A 14 18.35 -17.40 -7.74
CA THR A 14 17.19 -16.52 -7.87
C THR A 14 16.28 -16.61 -6.64
N LYS A 15 15.93 -17.81 -6.23
CA LYS A 15 15.15 -18.08 -5.02
C LYS A 15 15.85 -17.59 -3.77
N LYS A 16 17.15 -17.86 -3.64
CA LYS A 16 17.94 -17.46 -2.48
C LYS A 16 17.96 -15.94 -2.28
N GLN A 17 18.16 -15.18 -3.35
CA GLN A 17 18.12 -13.72 -3.29
C GLN A 17 16.75 -13.20 -2.89
N LEU A 18 15.68 -13.67 -3.54
CA LEU A 18 14.31 -13.26 -3.27
C LEU A 18 13.88 -13.60 -1.83
N THR A 19 14.07 -14.83 -1.39
CA THR A 19 13.66 -15.25 -0.04
C THR A 19 14.42 -14.52 1.06
N LYS A 20 15.73 -14.27 0.85
CA LYS A 20 16.55 -13.52 1.80
C LYS A 20 16.09 -12.06 1.91
N ALA A 21 15.92 -11.38 0.79
CA ALA A 21 15.56 -9.96 0.76
C ALA A 21 14.14 -9.71 1.27
N LEU A 22 13.21 -10.61 0.97
CA LEU A 22 11.83 -10.53 1.42
C LEU A 22 11.61 -11.12 2.83
N ASN A 23 12.67 -11.64 3.46
CA ASN A 23 12.62 -12.30 4.77
C ASN A 23 11.50 -13.36 4.86
N ILE A 24 11.40 -14.21 3.83
CA ILE A 24 10.33 -15.20 3.69
C ILE A 24 10.84 -16.59 4.12
N PRO A 25 9.98 -17.45 4.72
CA PRO A 25 10.34 -18.81 5.05
C PRO A 25 10.80 -19.61 3.82
N ILE A 26 11.88 -20.37 3.96
CA ILE A 26 12.43 -21.19 2.87
C ILE A 26 11.58 -22.44 2.62
N TYR A 27 10.89 -22.93 3.65
CA TYR A 27 10.07 -24.13 3.57
C TYR A 27 8.78 -23.90 2.81
N ARG A 28 8.58 -24.67 1.73
CA ARG A 28 7.50 -24.46 0.76
C ARG A 28 6.09 -24.46 1.37
N LEU A 29 5.82 -25.36 2.30
CA LEU A 29 4.50 -25.46 2.94
C LEU A 29 4.20 -24.25 3.85
N GLU A 30 5.17 -23.83 4.66
CA GLU A 30 5.05 -22.65 5.52
C GLU A 30 4.89 -21.38 4.68
N PHE A 31 5.62 -21.28 3.58
CA PHE A 31 5.53 -20.20 2.62
C PHE A 31 4.12 -20.07 2.03
N ILE A 32 3.58 -21.18 1.49
CA ILE A 32 2.23 -21.21 0.90
C ILE A 32 1.19 -20.83 1.95
N ARG A 33 1.27 -21.42 3.16
CA ARG A 33 0.34 -21.15 4.24
C ARG A 33 0.36 -19.68 4.66
N TYR A 34 1.55 -19.12 4.85
CA TYR A 34 1.70 -17.71 5.23
C TYR A 34 1.03 -16.77 4.21
N PHE A 35 1.28 -16.97 2.91
CA PHE A 35 0.69 -16.12 1.88
C PHE A 35 -0.79 -16.39 1.64
N PHE A 36 -1.26 -17.62 1.85
CA PHE A 36 -2.68 -17.92 1.84
C PHE A 36 -3.41 -17.18 2.97
N ASP A 37 -2.92 -17.28 4.20
CA ASP A 37 -3.51 -16.61 5.35
C ASP A 37 -3.47 -15.08 5.18
N LEU A 38 -2.35 -14.54 4.71
CA LEU A 38 -2.20 -13.12 4.40
C LEU A 38 -3.19 -12.66 3.32
N ASN A 39 -3.36 -13.45 2.26
CA ASN A 39 -4.32 -13.17 1.20
C ASN A 39 -5.76 -13.13 1.73
N GLN A 40 -6.13 -14.06 2.61
CA GLN A 40 -7.45 -14.06 3.27
C GLN A 40 -7.65 -12.78 4.10
N ILE A 41 -6.63 -12.36 4.86
CA ILE A 41 -6.71 -11.14 5.68
C ILE A 41 -6.85 -9.89 4.81
N ILE A 42 -6.05 -9.78 3.75
CA ILE A 42 -6.03 -8.62 2.86
C ILE A 42 -7.31 -8.50 2.04
N ASN A 43 -7.86 -9.63 1.55
CA ASN A 43 -9.05 -9.63 0.68
C ASN A 43 -10.37 -9.73 1.44
N TYR A 44 -10.36 -9.85 2.76
CA TYR A 44 -11.57 -9.87 3.56
C TYR A 44 -12.10 -8.43 3.76
N HIS A 45 -12.62 -7.84 2.69
CA HIS A 45 -13.16 -6.49 2.68
C HIS A 45 -14.65 -6.51 2.39
N THR A 46 -15.44 -5.98 3.29
CA THR A 46 -16.88 -5.83 3.08
C THR A 46 -17.31 -4.38 2.87
N ASN A 47 -16.48 -3.38 3.25
CA ASN A 47 -16.93 -1.98 3.29
C ASN A 47 -15.90 -0.92 2.87
N PHE A 48 -14.75 -1.32 2.29
CA PHE A 48 -13.77 -0.38 1.73
C PHE A 48 -13.63 -0.59 0.24
N ASP A 49 -13.50 0.51 -0.48
CA ASP A 49 -13.04 0.47 -1.86
C ASP A 49 -11.52 0.30 -1.90
N MET A 50 -11.05 -0.86 -1.43
CA MET A 50 -9.65 -1.23 -1.50
C MET A 50 -9.46 -2.37 -2.49
N HIS A 51 -8.70 -2.11 -3.53
CA HIS A 51 -8.42 -3.07 -4.58
C HIS A 51 -6.93 -3.38 -4.65
N PHE A 52 -6.60 -4.65 -4.54
CA PHE A 52 -5.25 -5.15 -4.79
C PHE A 52 -5.23 -5.90 -6.10
N ALA A 53 -4.60 -5.31 -7.08
CA ALA A 53 -4.40 -5.95 -8.37
C ALA A 53 -2.94 -6.41 -8.49
N ASN A 54 -2.74 -7.71 -8.58
CA ASN A 54 -1.44 -8.32 -8.79
C ASN A 54 -1.47 -9.07 -10.12
N GLY A 55 -0.56 -8.76 -11.03
CA GLY A 55 -0.48 -9.40 -12.34
C GLY A 55 0.95 -9.76 -12.71
N LEU A 56 1.07 -10.89 -13.36
CA LEU A 56 2.29 -11.34 -14.03
C LEU A 56 1.97 -11.52 -15.52
N LEU A 57 2.59 -10.69 -16.36
CA LEU A 57 2.50 -10.84 -17.80
C LEU A 57 3.68 -11.65 -18.28
N VAL A 58 3.42 -12.73 -19.03
CA VAL A 58 4.39 -13.70 -19.47
C VAL A 58 4.38 -13.75 -21.00
N ASP A 59 5.56 -13.89 -21.61
CA ASP A 59 5.63 -14.13 -23.07
C ASP A 59 4.87 -15.41 -23.43
N ASN A 60 4.08 -15.36 -24.49
CA ASN A 60 3.29 -16.50 -24.96
C ASN A 60 4.13 -17.71 -25.42
N LYS A 61 5.45 -17.54 -25.55
CA LYS A 61 6.40 -18.63 -25.80
C LYS A 61 6.75 -19.45 -24.56
N ILE A 62 6.40 -18.94 -23.36
CA ILE A 62 6.68 -19.59 -22.09
C ILE A 62 5.46 -20.38 -21.63
N GLU A 63 5.64 -21.66 -21.40
CA GLU A 63 4.58 -22.53 -20.92
C GLU A 63 4.50 -22.51 -19.39
N ILE A 64 3.31 -22.19 -18.86
CA ILE A 64 2.98 -22.27 -17.46
C ILE A 64 1.92 -23.34 -17.27
N ASN A 65 2.13 -24.27 -16.35
CA ASN A 65 1.16 -25.34 -16.13
C ASN A 65 -0.07 -24.88 -15.34
N ASP A 66 -1.20 -25.60 -15.47
CA ASP A 66 -2.48 -25.24 -14.82
C ASP A 66 -2.38 -25.14 -13.31
N THR A 67 -1.55 -25.94 -12.68
CA THR A 67 -1.34 -25.90 -11.23
C THR A 67 -0.73 -24.57 -10.81
N GLN A 68 0.18 -24.00 -11.60
CA GLN A 68 0.79 -22.70 -11.29
C GLN A 68 -0.20 -21.55 -11.46
N TYR A 69 -1.08 -21.60 -12.44
CA TYR A 69 -2.18 -20.64 -12.56
C TYR A 69 -3.08 -20.65 -11.31
N GLN A 70 -3.47 -21.84 -10.84
CA GLN A 70 -4.31 -21.97 -9.65
C GLN A 70 -3.61 -21.47 -8.39
N ILE A 71 -2.33 -21.77 -8.20
CA ILE A 71 -1.53 -21.30 -7.06
C ILE A 71 -1.37 -19.78 -7.10
N SER A 72 -1.08 -19.22 -8.28
CA SER A 72 -0.92 -17.77 -8.42
C SER A 72 -2.18 -17.00 -8.02
N GLU A 73 -3.35 -17.46 -8.43
CA GLU A 73 -4.62 -16.82 -8.11
C GLU A 73 -5.03 -17.06 -6.64
N LYS A 74 -5.05 -18.33 -6.20
CA LYS A 74 -5.62 -18.67 -4.89
C LYS A 74 -4.72 -18.30 -3.71
N ILE A 75 -3.40 -18.38 -3.88
CA ILE A 75 -2.43 -18.15 -2.80
C ILE A 75 -1.91 -16.72 -2.85
N PHE A 76 -1.47 -16.27 -4.04
CA PHE A 76 -0.79 -14.98 -4.18
C PHE A 76 -1.70 -13.86 -4.70
N ASN A 77 -2.99 -14.13 -4.93
CA ASN A 77 -3.91 -13.17 -5.54
C ASN A 77 -3.27 -12.49 -6.76
N THR A 78 -2.58 -13.28 -7.58
CA THR A 78 -1.83 -12.81 -8.74
C THR A 78 -2.33 -13.48 -9.99
N ARG A 79 -2.85 -12.69 -10.92
CA ARG A 79 -3.30 -13.20 -12.22
C ARG A 79 -2.14 -13.29 -13.18
N ILE A 80 -1.99 -14.43 -13.83
CA ILE A 80 -1.04 -14.60 -14.90
C ILE A 80 -1.78 -14.43 -16.23
N GLU A 81 -1.28 -13.53 -17.07
CA GLU A 81 -1.75 -13.35 -18.45
C GLU A 81 -0.57 -13.53 -19.42
N THR A 82 -0.85 -13.96 -20.64
CA THR A 82 0.17 -14.12 -21.68
C THR A 82 0.00 -13.10 -22.80
N ALA A 83 1.12 -12.61 -23.34
CA ALA A 83 1.15 -11.69 -24.47
C ALA A 83 2.31 -12.03 -25.40
N SER A 84 2.23 -11.61 -26.65
CA SER A 84 3.41 -11.63 -27.53
C SER A 84 4.32 -10.46 -27.21
N PHE A 85 5.50 -10.71 -26.66
CA PHE A 85 6.44 -9.62 -26.33
C PHE A 85 7.12 -9.03 -27.58
N GLU A 86 6.95 -9.66 -28.73
CA GLU A 86 7.33 -9.09 -30.03
C GLU A 86 6.38 -7.98 -30.47
N ASP A 87 5.10 -8.05 -30.03
CA ASP A 87 4.09 -7.04 -30.32
C ASP A 87 3.88 -6.10 -29.10
N LYS A 88 4.50 -4.93 -29.14
CA LYS A 88 4.37 -3.93 -28.08
C LYS A 88 2.93 -3.43 -27.87
N HIS A 89 2.09 -3.47 -28.92
CA HIS A 89 0.68 -3.07 -28.81
C HIS A 89 -0.14 -4.13 -28.09
N ASP A 90 0.09 -5.42 -28.35
CA ASP A 90 -0.56 -6.52 -27.62
C ASP A 90 -0.22 -6.45 -26.12
N VAL A 91 1.06 -6.24 -25.81
CA VAL A 91 1.54 -6.05 -24.43
C VAL A 91 0.82 -4.88 -23.75
N ALA A 92 0.85 -3.69 -24.36
CA ALA A 92 0.25 -2.49 -23.79
C ALA A 92 -1.27 -2.62 -23.61
N ASP A 93 -1.97 -3.18 -24.59
CA ASP A 93 -3.42 -3.37 -24.57
C ASP A 93 -3.84 -4.36 -23.46
N LYS A 94 -3.12 -5.48 -23.31
CA LYS A 94 -3.39 -6.48 -22.26
C LYS A 94 -3.17 -5.91 -20.87
N ILE A 95 -2.08 -5.16 -20.67
CA ILE A 95 -1.79 -4.45 -19.42
C ILE A 95 -2.92 -3.48 -19.09
N TYR A 96 -3.28 -2.61 -20.04
CA TYR A 96 -4.34 -1.63 -19.86
C TYR A 96 -5.68 -2.27 -19.52
N LYS A 97 -6.11 -3.27 -20.28
CA LYS A 97 -7.34 -4.02 -20.03
C LYS A 97 -7.33 -4.73 -18.68
N TRP A 98 -6.16 -5.24 -18.27
CA TRP A 98 -6.00 -5.89 -16.98
C TRP A 98 -6.20 -4.88 -15.84
N TYR A 99 -5.55 -3.71 -15.90
CA TYR A 99 -5.75 -2.65 -14.90
C TYR A 99 -7.20 -2.21 -14.79
N LEU A 100 -7.86 -1.94 -15.90
CA LEU A 100 -9.26 -1.54 -15.91
C LEU A 100 -10.18 -2.57 -15.24
N ARG A 101 -9.92 -3.85 -15.46
CA ARG A 101 -10.71 -4.94 -14.85
C ARG A 101 -10.47 -5.08 -13.36
N GLN A 102 -9.21 -4.99 -12.93
CA GLN A 102 -8.82 -5.26 -11.55
C GLN A 102 -9.07 -4.09 -10.60
N THR A 103 -9.12 -2.87 -11.11
CA THR A 103 -9.31 -1.65 -10.31
C THR A 103 -10.68 -1.01 -10.51
N ASP A 104 -11.62 -1.75 -11.10
CA ASP A 104 -12.97 -1.28 -11.40
C ASP A 104 -12.98 0.08 -12.14
N ARG A 105 -12.04 0.22 -13.11
CA ARG A 105 -11.79 1.43 -13.92
C ARG A 105 -11.32 2.66 -13.13
N LYS A 106 -10.92 2.51 -11.88
CA LYS A 106 -10.44 3.62 -11.04
C LYS A 106 -9.02 4.05 -11.40
N ILE A 107 -8.21 3.15 -11.95
CA ILE A 107 -6.86 3.47 -12.47
C ILE A 107 -6.91 3.48 -14.01
N ILE A 108 -7.04 4.65 -14.61
CA ILE A 108 -7.29 4.79 -16.06
C ILE A 108 -5.99 4.93 -16.87
N ARG A 109 -4.85 5.35 -16.28
CA ARG A 109 -3.61 5.59 -17.01
C ARG A 109 -2.52 4.63 -16.57
N CYS A 110 -2.11 3.72 -17.43
CA CYS A 110 -0.99 2.81 -17.22
C CYS A 110 -0.28 2.49 -18.52
N ASP A 111 1.01 2.76 -18.54
CA ASP A 111 1.86 2.51 -19.73
C ASP A 111 2.62 1.18 -19.66
N ASN A 112 2.57 0.41 -18.56
CA ASN A 112 3.34 -0.84 -18.41
C ASN A 112 2.81 -1.77 -17.30
N ALA A 113 3.12 -3.07 -17.36
CA ALA A 113 2.68 -4.14 -16.47
C ALA A 113 3.29 -4.11 -15.08
N GLY A 114 2.50 -4.52 -14.09
CA GLY A 114 3.01 -4.62 -12.73
C GLY A 114 1.97 -4.90 -11.66
N ASN A 115 2.26 -4.46 -10.46
CA ASN A 115 1.39 -4.53 -9.30
C ASN A 115 0.66 -3.20 -9.13
N ALA A 116 -0.64 -3.23 -8.86
CA ALA A 116 -1.41 -2.05 -8.53
C ALA A 116 -2.11 -2.21 -7.19
N VAL A 117 -2.02 -1.19 -6.36
CA VAL A 117 -2.78 -1.04 -5.13
C VAL A 117 -3.64 0.21 -5.28
N TYR A 118 -4.94 0.05 -5.16
CA TYR A 118 -5.89 1.15 -5.07
C TYR A 118 -6.48 1.14 -3.67
N PHE A 119 -6.46 2.28 -3.02
CA PHE A 119 -7.10 2.48 -1.73
C PHE A 119 -7.92 3.77 -1.77
N GLU A 120 -9.22 3.63 -1.62
CA GLU A 120 -10.14 4.72 -1.34
C GLU A 120 -10.73 4.47 0.05
N GLY A 121 -10.32 5.28 1.02
CA GLY A 121 -10.72 5.13 2.40
C GLY A 121 -11.72 6.20 2.82
N LYS A 122 -12.91 5.79 3.24
CA LYS A 122 -13.80 6.66 4.00
C LYS A 122 -13.33 6.65 5.45
N CYS A 123 -12.27 7.40 5.76
CA CYS A 123 -11.70 7.33 7.10
C CYS A 123 -12.23 8.36 8.07
N LEU A 124 -12.95 9.35 7.59
CA LEU A 124 -13.30 10.47 8.45
C LEU A 124 -14.83 10.68 8.47
N PRO A 125 -15.49 10.52 9.63
CA PRO A 125 -16.89 10.89 9.77
C PRO A 125 -17.03 12.42 9.69
N SER A 126 -18.10 12.89 9.03
CA SER A 126 -18.48 14.31 8.94
C SER A 126 -17.30 15.23 8.56
N ILE A 127 -16.99 15.25 7.28
CA ILE A 127 -15.88 16.00 6.72
C ILE A 127 -16.29 17.42 6.41
N GLU A 128 -15.51 18.37 6.93
CA GLU A 128 -15.52 19.76 6.53
C GLU A 128 -14.30 20.04 5.67
N ASN A 129 -14.53 20.60 4.45
CA ASN A 129 -13.43 21.07 3.63
C ASN A 129 -13.03 22.48 4.09
N GLU A 130 -11.80 22.62 4.54
CA GLU A 130 -11.24 23.90 4.95
C GLU A 130 -10.02 24.23 4.08
N VAL A 131 -9.58 25.48 4.13
CA VAL A 131 -8.33 25.93 3.54
C VAL A 131 -7.29 26.00 4.63
N GLY A 132 -6.30 25.15 4.57
CA GLY A 132 -5.16 25.13 5.48
C GLY A 132 -3.88 25.66 4.84
N PHE A 133 -2.80 25.65 5.63
CA PHE A 133 -1.45 25.96 5.16
C PHE A 133 -0.58 24.73 5.30
N PHE A 134 0.30 24.53 4.33
CA PHE A 134 1.31 23.48 4.38
C PHE A 134 2.70 24.10 4.32
N LYS A 135 3.52 23.79 5.31
CA LYS A 135 4.86 24.33 5.47
C LYS A 135 5.87 23.27 5.03
N SER A 136 6.26 23.30 3.76
CA SER A 136 7.38 22.50 3.27
C SER A 136 8.74 23.14 3.64
N ALA A 137 9.82 22.45 3.32
CA ALA A 137 11.17 23.00 3.56
C ALA A 137 11.42 24.34 2.86
N ASN A 138 10.77 24.59 1.71
CA ASN A 138 11.05 25.71 0.83
C ASN A 138 9.94 26.77 0.77
N GLU A 139 8.71 26.43 1.14
CA GLU A 139 7.58 27.35 1.00
C GLU A 139 6.43 27.05 1.97
N ILE A 140 5.61 28.07 2.19
CA ILE A 140 4.29 27.92 2.84
C ILE A 140 3.23 28.08 1.77
N SER A 141 2.42 27.06 1.60
CA SER A 141 1.40 27.01 0.55
C SER A 141 0.00 26.86 1.13
N LYS A 142 -0.98 27.50 0.51
CA LYS A 142 -2.39 27.18 0.77
C LYS A 142 -2.75 25.87 0.12
N ILE A 143 -3.44 25.02 0.88
CA ILE A 143 -3.91 23.71 0.44
C ILE A 143 -5.35 23.48 0.89
N GLN A 144 -6.04 22.57 0.22
CA GLN A 144 -7.28 22.03 0.73
C GLN A 144 -6.99 21.04 1.86
N THR A 145 -7.72 21.15 2.95
CA THR A 145 -7.67 20.24 4.08
C THR A 145 -9.02 19.56 4.28
N VAL A 146 -8.96 18.39 4.84
CA VAL A 146 -10.12 17.59 5.23
C VAL A 146 -10.10 17.53 6.74
N CYS A 147 -11.16 18.02 7.38
CA CYS A 147 -11.27 18.09 8.82
C CYS A 147 -12.36 17.15 9.33
N SER A 148 -12.12 16.52 10.46
CA SER A 148 -13.11 15.69 11.13
C SER A 148 -12.92 15.70 12.64
N THR A 149 -14.03 15.60 13.39
CA THR A 149 -14.02 15.44 14.82
C THR A 149 -14.31 13.99 15.18
N LEU A 150 -13.33 13.31 15.74
CA LEU A 150 -13.40 11.88 16.02
C LEU A 150 -12.62 11.51 17.29
N LYS A 151 -12.90 10.32 17.82
CA LYS A 151 -12.06 9.71 18.85
C LYS A 151 -10.82 9.11 18.20
N LEU A 152 -9.67 9.70 18.42
CA LEU A 152 -8.39 9.25 17.93
C LEU A 152 -7.42 8.95 19.07
N LYS A 153 -6.36 8.23 18.75
CA LYS A 153 -5.23 8.01 19.66
C LYS A 153 -4.00 8.71 19.13
N TYR A 154 -3.16 9.21 20.03
CA TYR A 154 -1.84 9.70 19.67
C TYR A 154 -0.80 9.25 20.69
N ASN A 155 0.44 9.20 20.28
CA ASN A 155 1.58 8.87 21.13
C ASN A 155 2.86 9.50 20.59
N TYR A 156 3.76 9.83 21.51
CA TYR A 156 5.13 10.21 21.17
C TYR A 156 6.03 8.98 21.28
N ILE A 157 6.80 8.72 20.23
CA ILE A 157 7.75 7.60 20.19
C ILE A 157 9.18 8.10 20.00
N LEU A 158 10.17 7.21 20.17
CA LEU A 158 11.60 7.51 19.99
C LEU A 158 12.05 8.76 20.78
N ASN A 159 11.85 8.73 22.10
CA ASN A 159 12.18 9.85 22.97
C ASN A 159 11.54 11.18 22.51
N ASN A 160 10.28 11.14 22.14
CA ASN A 160 9.49 12.27 21.66
C ASN A 160 9.97 12.89 20.33
N GLN A 161 10.73 12.15 19.53
CA GLN A 161 11.16 12.64 18.22
C GLN A 161 10.08 12.49 17.14
N ILE A 162 9.11 11.60 17.34
CA ILE A 162 8.02 11.35 16.40
C ILE A 162 6.70 11.38 17.18
N LEU A 163 5.77 12.19 16.72
CA LEU A 163 4.37 12.17 17.15
C LEU A 163 3.57 11.32 16.17
N VAL A 164 2.81 10.35 16.68
CA VAL A 164 2.01 9.45 15.87
C VAL A 164 0.54 9.62 16.21
N TYR A 165 -0.30 9.80 15.19
CA TYR A 165 -1.75 9.75 15.30
C TYR A 165 -2.28 8.45 14.68
N GLU A 166 -3.29 7.84 15.31
CA GLU A 166 -4.08 6.76 14.75
C GLU A 166 -5.48 7.27 14.41
N LEU A 167 -5.81 7.30 13.13
CA LEU A 167 -7.13 7.63 12.61
C LEU A 167 -7.82 6.32 12.19
N PRO A 168 -8.85 5.86 12.92
CA PRO A 168 -9.55 4.65 12.54
C PRO A 168 -10.40 4.88 11.29
N PHE A 169 -10.42 3.89 10.40
CA PHE A 169 -11.40 3.85 9.30
C PHE A 169 -12.72 3.31 9.82
N GLU A 170 -13.82 3.94 9.43
CA GLU A 170 -15.15 3.43 9.77
C GLU A 170 -15.45 2.15 9.00
N THR A 171 -15.94 1.13 9.71
CA THR A 171 -16.42 -0.12 9.12
C THR A 171 -17.79 -0.47 9.68
N LYS A 172 -18.74 -0.85 8.82
CA LYS A 172 -20.07 -1.30 9.26
C LYS A 172 -20.04 -2.64 10.03
N ASP A 173 -19.03 -3.49 9.78
CA ASP A 173 -18.91 -4.82 10.35
C ASP A 173 -17.56 -5.04 11.04
N LEU A 174 -17.58 -5.56 12.26
CA LEU A 174 -16.46 -6.18 12.98
C LEU A 174 -15.29 -5.29 13.44
N GLY A 175 -15.56 -4.04 13.83
CA GLY A 175 -14.55 -3.23 14.54
C GLY A 175 -13.35 -2.83 13.68
N ASN A 176 -12.76 -1.69 13.97
CA ASN A 176 -11.63 -1.04 13.31
C ASN A 176 -10.55 -1.98 12.78
N ARG A 177 -10.75 -2.55 11.57
CA ARG A 177 -9.77 -3.45 10.95
C ARG A 177 -8.60 -2.71 10.33
N TYR A 178 -8.83 -1.47 9.93
CA TYR A 178 -7.82 -0.61 9.30
C TYR A 178 -7.77 0.73 10.01
N SER A 179 -6.57 1.27 10.09
CA SER A 179 -6.35 2.63 10.57
C SER A 179 -5.29 3.30 9.71
N MET A 180 -5.43 4.62 9.53
CA MET A 180 -4.35 5.45 9.03
C MET A 180 -3.50 5.91 10.20
N PHE A 181 -2.21 5.68 10.12
CA PHE A 181 -1.23 6.20 11.05
C PHE A 181 -0.50 7.37 10.39
N ILE A 182 -0.46 8.50 11.06
CA ILE A 182 0.27 9.68 10.62
C ILE A 182 1.47 9.86 11.54
N PHE A 183 2.66 9.89 10.98
CA PHE A 183 3.93 10.06 11.68
C PHE A 183 4.46 11.46 11.40
N LEU A 184 4.52 12.28 12.43
CA LEU A 184 5.00 13.65 12.37
C LEU A 184 6.36 13.77 13.04
N PRO A 185 7.39 14.28 12.35
CA PRO A 185 8.64 14.63 13.04
C PRO A 185 8.38 15.76 14.03
N SER A 186 8.94 15.65 15.23
CA SER A 186 8.86 16.71 16.25
C SER A 186 9.67 17.94 15.84
N ILE A 187 9.40 19.07 16.45
CA ILE A 187 10.11 20.34 16.18
C ILE A 187 11.63 20.12 16.33
N GLY A 188 12.38 20.55 15.31
CA GLY A 188 13.84 20.38 15.26
C GLY A 188 14.33 19.04 14.69
N THR A 189 13.41 18.18 14.26
CA THR A 189 13.73 16.93 13.52
C THR A 189 13.18 16.99 12.09
N ASN A 190 13.50 16.00 11.27
CA ASN A 190 13.03 15.88 9.89
C ASN A 190 12.47 14.46 9.62
N LEU A 191 12.00 14.20 8.41
CA LEU A 191 11.44 12.88 8.04
C LEU A 191 12.44 11.73 8.13
N GLU A 192 13.75 12.01 8.09
CA GLU A 192 14.78 10.98 8.18
C GLU A 192 14.71 10.21 9.51
N VAL A 193 14.31 10.87 10.60
CA VAL A 193 14.12 10.20 11.88
C VAL A 193 13.06 9.10 11.78
N ILE A 194 12.03 9.30 10.97
CA ILE A 194 10.98 8.30 10.72
C ILE A 194 11.55 7.15 9.89
N TYR A 195 12.17 7.44 8.74
CA TYR A 195 12.70 6.42 7.83
C TYR A 195 13.73 5.51 8.50
N ASN A 196 14.64 6.09 9.27
CA ASN A 196 15.69 5.34 9.94
C ASN A 196 15.17 4.42 11.04
N ASN A 197 13.94 4.65 11.51
CA ASN A 197 13.34 3.92 12.63
C ASN A 197 12.07 3.13 12.28
N LEU A 198 11.66 3.06 11.00
CA LEU A 198 10.47 2.30 10.57
C LEU A 198 10.49 0.84 11.06
N HIS A 199 11.67 0.23 11.10
CA HIS A 199 11.87 -1.16 11.54
C HIS A 199 11.60 -1.40 13.03
N GLN A 200 11.52 -0.34 13.85
CA GLN A 200 11.23 -0.40 15.29
C GLN A 200 9.75 -0.17 15.61
N ILE A 201 8.93 0.17 14.61
CA ILE A 201 7.52 0.48 14.82
C ILE A 201 6.71 -0.81 14.95
N ASP A 202 6.17 -1.05 16.15
CA ASP A 202 5.20 -2.12 16.40
C ASP A 202 3.79 -1.52 16.49
N PHE A 203 3.04 -1.62 15.41
CA PHE A 203 1.67 -1.08 15.32
C PHE A 203 0.71 -1.66 16.34
N ARG A 204 0.96 -2.89 16.84
CA ARG A 204 0.12 -3.53 17.85
C ARG A 204 0.23 -2.84 19.19
N ASN A 205 1.45 -2.50 19.59
CA ASN A 205 1.75 -1.98 20.92
C ASN A 205 1.82 -0.46 20.99
N LEU A 206 1.71 0.23 19.85
CA LEU A 206 1.92 1.68 19.75
C LEU A 206 0.98 2.49 20.66
N PHE A 207 -0.26 2.01 20.87
CA PHE A 207 -1.31 2.69 21.63
C PHE A 207 -1.96 1.86 22.74
N THR A 208 -1.30 0.82 23.21
CA THR A 208 -1.89 -0.14 24.16
C THR A 208 -2.35 0.52 25.45
N ILE A 209 -1.63 1.56 25.92
CA ILE A 209 -1.88 2.22 27.19
C ILE A 209 -2.59 3.58 27.05
N TYR A 210 -2.84 4.05 25.83
CA TYR A 210 -3.42 5.36 25.59
C TYR A 210 -4.89 5.27 25.25
N PRO A 211 -5.79 5.86 26.05
CA PRO A 211 -7.21 5.93 25.72
C PRO A 211 -7.41 6.86 24.50
N PRO A 212 -8.45 6.62 23.70
CA PRO A 212 -8.81 7.55 22.64
C PRO A 212 -9.32 8.87 23.24
N ILE A 213 -8.97 9.97 22.62
CA ILE A 213 -9.44 11.32 22.95
C ILE A 213 -10.30 11.88 21.83
N CYS A 214 -11.23 12.76 22.18
CA CYS A 214 -12.03 13.50 21.23
C CYS A 214 -11.24 14.67 20.68
N GLN A 215 -10.99 14.68 19.37
CA GLN A 215 -10.17 15.73 18.76
C GLN A 215 -10.66 16.08 17.36
N LYS A 216 -10.69 17.38 17.04
CA LYS A 216 -10.80 17.82 15.66
C LYS A 216 -9.42 17.72 15.01
N ILE A 217 -9.30 16.96 13.94
CA ILE A 217 -8.07 16.83 13.18
C ILE A 217 -8.31 17.28 11.73
N CYS A 218 -7.44 18.16 11.25
CA CYS A 218 -7.40 18.59 9.84
C CYS A 218 -6.12 18.08 9.19
N ILE A 219 -6.27 17.37 8.08
CA ILE A 219 -5.15 16.86 7.29
C ILE A 219 -5.22 17.40 5.87
N PRO A 220 -4.11 17.52 5.15
CA PRO A 220 -4.13 17.81 3.72
C PRO A 220 -5.05 16.85 2.98
N LYS A 221 -5.85 17.36 2.03
CA LYS A 221 -6.59 16.48 1.12
C LYS A 221 -5.58 15.72 0.28
N ILE A 222 -5.65 14.38 0.32
CA ILE A 222 -4.72 13.49 -0.37
C ILE A 222 -5.47 12.87 -1.55
N ASP A 223 -4.93 13.06 -2.75
CA ASP A 223 -5.35 12.40 -3.99
C ASP A 223 -4.08 12.11 -4.80
N ILE A 224 -3.48 10.97 -4.54
CA ILE A 224 -2.16 10.64 -5.05
C ILE A 224 -2.23 9.40 -5.92
N ILE A 225 -1.62 9.50 -7.10
CA ILE A 225 -1.31 8.37 -7.96
C ILE A 225 0.21 8.29 -8.09
N SER A 226 0.81 7.19 -7.63
CA SER A 226 2.24 6.97 -7.75
C SER A 226 2.55 5.73 -8.57
N GLN A 227 3.62 5.79 -9.35
CA GLN A 227 4.10 4.66 -10.14
C GLN A 227 5.62 4.52 -9.99
N PHE A 228 6.05 3.32 -9.59
CA PHE A 228 7.46 3.00 -9.39
C PHE A 228 7.90 1.84 -10.27
N LYS A 229 9.00 2.04 -10.99
CA LYS A 229 9.78 0.93 -11.58
C LYS A 229 10.68 0.39 -10.48
N LEU A 230 10.40 -0.82 -10.00
CA LEU A 230 11.07 -1.35 -8.80
C LEU A 230 12.48 -1.91 -9.09
N HIS A 231 12.87 -2.08 -10.34
CA HIS A 231 14.17 -2.67 -10.71
C HIS A 231 15.38 -2.05 -9.97
N PRO A 232 15.55 -0.71 -9.91
CA PRO A 232 16.68 -0.09 -9.19
C PRO A 232 16.66 -0.44 -7.69
N TYR A 233 15.50 -0.36 -7.06
CA TYR A 233 15.34 -0.66 -5.62
C TYR A 233 15.59 -2.14 -5.30
N LEU A 234 15.10 -3.04 -6.15
CA LEU A 234 15.36 -4.48 -6.02
C LEU A 234 16.84 -4.81 -6.19
N HIS A 235 17.52 -4.10 -7.07
CA HIS A 235 18.97 -4.22 -7.25
C HIS A 235 19.74 -3.78 -5.99
N GLU A 236 19.35 -2.67 -5.36
CA GLU A 236 19.91 -2.22 -4.08
C GLU A 236 19.68 -3.25 -2.96
N MET A 237 18.51 -3.91 -2.95
CA MET A 237 18.19 -5.02 -2.05
C MET A 237 18.95 -6.33 -2.38
N LYS A 238 19.84 -6.32 -3.38
CA LYS A 238 20.59 -7.49 -3.85
C LYS A 238 19.71 -8.57 -4.49
N ILE A 239 18.60 -8.15 -5.07
CA ILE A 239 17.76 -8.98 -5.94
C ILE A 239 18.13 -8.62 -7.38
N THR A 240 19.08 -9.33 -7.95
CA THR A 240 19.64 -9.05 -9.28
C THR A 240 19.42 -10.22 -10.23
N ASP A 241 19.61 -11.44 -9.74
CA ASP A 241 19.65 -12.65 -10.56
C ASP A 241 18.36 -12.88 -11.38
N MET A 242 17.20 -12.49 -10.83
CA MET A 242 15.92 -12.66 -11.53
C MET A 242 15.78 -11.85 -12.84
N PHE A 243 16.68 -10.87 -13.06
CA PHE A 243 16.70 -10.03 -14.26
C PHE A 243 17.75 -10.48 -15.29
N GLU A 244 18.63 -11.40 -14.91
CA GLU A 244 19.76 -11.85 -15.72
C GLU A 244 19.44 -13.15 -16.48
N GLU A 245 20.31 -13.51 -17.41
CA GLU A 245 20.19 -14.79 -18.13
C GLU A 245 20.38 -16.02 -17.23
N SER A 246 20.96 -15.83 -16.05
CA SER A 246 21.09 -16.85 -15.00
C SER A 246 19.82 -17.12 -14.21
N ALA A 247 18.76 -16.32 -14.43
CA ALA A 247 17.50 -16.46 -13.71
C ALA A 247 16.93 -17.88 -13.83
N ASN A 248 16.43 -18.40 -12.72
CA ASN A 248 15.83 -19.72 -12.70
C ASN A 248 14.42 -19.67 -12.10
N PHE A 249 13.43 -19.82 -12.97
CA PHE A 249 12.01 -19.91 -12.65
C PHE A 249 11.40 -21.29 -12.98
N SER A 250 12.21 -22.33 -12.92
CA SER A 250 11.82 -23.71 -13.30
C SER A 250 10.64 -24.28 -12.51
N THR A 251 10.32 -23.72 -11.34
CA THR A 251 9.13 -24.12 -10.59
C THR A 251 7.85 -23.44 -11.12
N LEU A 252 7.95 -22.25 -11.73
CA LEU A 252 6.80 -21.52 -12.28
C LEU A 252 6.48 -21.93 -13.72
N CYS A 253 7.49 -22.08 -14.53
CA CYS A 253 7.35 -22.33 -15.96
C CYS A 253 8.27 -23.45 -16.46
N SER A 254 7.86 -24.14 -17.50
CA SER A 254 8.66 -25.11 -18.25
C SER A 254 9.18 -24.47 -19.53
N GLY A 255 10.44 -24.71 -19.87
CA GLY A 255 11.08 -24.17 -21.08
C GLY A 255 12.31 -23.32 -20.81
N GLU A 256 12.85 -22.72 -21.88
CA GLU A 256 14.11 -21.95 -21.80
C GLU A 256 13.99 -20.68 -20.97
N HIS A 257 14.98 -20.44 -20.15
CA HIS A 257 15.42 -19.22 -19.46
C HIS A 257 14.42 -18.04 -19.38
N ALA A 258 13.37 -18.21 -18.56
CA ALA A 258 12.50 -17.10 -18.23
C ALA A 258 13.20 -16.16 -17.23
N LYS A 259 13.20 -14.87 -17.54
CA LYS A 259 13.69 -13.81 -16.63
C LYS A 259 12.67 -12.69 -16.53
N MET A 260 12.74 -11.94 -15.42
CA MET A 260 11.90 -10.77 -15.25
C MET A 260 12.46 -9.59 -16.07
N ALA A 261 11.60 -8.96 -16.87
CA ALA A 261 11.98 -7.76 -17.61
C ALA A 261 11.78 -6.48 -16.78
N ASN A 262 10.61 -6.35 -16.16
CA ASN A 262 10.25 -5.20 -15.35
C ASN A 262 9.37 -5.62 -14.18
N VAL A 263 9.52 -4.90 -13.07
CA VAL A 263 8.60 -4.96 -11.93
C VAL A 263 8.12 -3.54 -11.66
N ILE A 264 6.82 -3.33 -11.75
CA ILE A 264 6.20 -2.02 -11.61
C ILE A 264 5.18 -2.08 -10.49
N GLN A 265 5.20 -1.08 -9.63
CA GLN A 265 4.19 -0.86 -8.61
C GLN A 265 3.47 0.45 -8.91
N LYS A 266 2.14 0.39 -8.88
CA LYS A 266 1.29 1.56 -8.92
C LYS A 266 0.46 1.60 -7.65
N ALA A 267 0.36 2.77 -7.04
CA ALA A 267 -0.49 3.00 -5.88
C ALA A 267 -1.35 4.24 -6.13
N CYS A 268 -2.62 4.13 -5.78
CA CYS A 268 -3.54 5.23 -5.77
C CYS A 268 -4.12 5.33 -4.36
N PHE A 269 -4.07 6.52 -3.79
CA PHE A 269 -4.61 6.79 -2.46
C PHE A 269 -5.41 8.08 -2.49
N ASP A 270 -6.70 7.96 -2.21
CA ASP A 270 -7.64 9.08 -2.17
C ASP A 270 -8.33 9.14 -0.81
N ILE A 271 -8.34 10.33 -0.21
CA ILE A 271 -9.16 10.68 0.94
C ILE A 271 -10.18 11.70 0.46
N ASP A 272 -11.31 11.23 -0.08
CA ASP A 272 -12.37 12.12 -0.56
C ASP A 272 -13.49 12.26 0.48
N SER A 273 -13.86 13.51 0.68
CA SER A 273 -14.99 13.91 1.53
C SER A 273 -16.35 13.74 0.86
N SER A 274 -16.41 13.79 -0.46
CA SER A 274 -17.68 13.97 -1.20
C SER A 274 -18.55 12.71 -1.26
N ARG A 275 -17.99 11.54 -0.93
CA ARG A 275 -18.67 10.24 -1.05
C ARG A 275 -19.20 9.66 0.26
N SER A 276 -19.24 10.46 1.31
CA SER A 276 -19.67 10.01 2.65
C SER A 276 -21.20 9.90 2.84
N SER A 277 -22.02 10.12 1.79
CA SER A 277 -23.47 10.21 1.93
C SER A 277 -24.21 8.91 2.31
N ASP A 278 -23.54 7.75 2.20
CA ASP A 278 -24.18 6.43 2.42
C ASP A 278 -23.76 5.71 3.73
N CYS A 279 -23.04 6.40 4.60
CA CYS A 279 -22.72 5.83 5.92
C CYS A 279 -23.81 6.24 6.92
N ASP A 280 -24.66 5.29 7.31
CA ASP A 280 -25.56 5.44 8.46
C ASP A 280 -24.70 5.53 9.74
N TYR A 281 -24.43 6.76 10.15
CA TYR A 281 -23.56 7.10 11.29
C TYR A 281 -24.19 6.86 12.67
N GLU A 282 -25.22 6.02 12.79
CA GLU A 282 -25.94 5.86 14.07
C GLU A 282 -25.08 5.25 15.20
N ASN A 283 -23.94 4.62 14.88
CA ASN A 283 -23.08 3.94 15.87
C ASN A 283 -21.63 4.43 15.92
N SER A 284 -21.24 5.51 15.20
CA SER A 284 -19.90 6.07 15.37
C SER A 284 -19.81 6.75 16.74
N GLU A 285 -18.76 6.49 17.47
CA GLU A 285 -18.45 7.18 18.73
C GLU A 285 -18.14 8.68 18.48
N ARG A 286 -19.16 9.41 18.00
CA ARG A 286 -19.02 10.84 17.71
C ARG A 286 -18.70 11.59 18.98
N CYS A 287 -17.66 12.37 18.91
CA CYS A 287 -17.40 13.39 19.90
C CYS A 287 -18.26 14.61 19.57
N GLN A 288 -18.99 15.12 20.55
CA GLN A 288 -19.77 16.34 20.36
C GLN A 288 -18.96 17.61 20.55
N ILE A 289 -17.92 17.57 21.38
CA ILE A 289 -17.05 18.70 21.69
C ILE A 289 -15.61 18.21 21.65
N PRO A 290 -14.75 18.74 20.77
CA PRO A 290 -13.34 18.37 20.75
C PRO A 290 -12.59 18.96 21.97
N ASP A 291 -11.67 18.18 22.52
CA ASP A 291 -10.78 18.65 23.60
C ASP A 291 -9.73 19.65 23.05
N SER A 292 -9.38 19.52 21.77
CA SER A 292 -8.44 20.39 21.07
C SER A 292 -8.55 20.21 19.56
N ASP A 293 -8.02 21.18 18.81
CA ASP A 293 -7.91 21.13 17.35
C ASP A 293 -6.45 20.87 16.96
N VAL A 294 -6.25 19.99 15.98
CA VAL A 294 -4.95 19.69 15.39
C VAL A 294 -5.01 19.85 13.90
N THR A 295 -4.09 20.62 13.35
CA THR A 295 -3.92 20.75 11.89
C THR A 295 -2.54 20.23 11.50
N ILE A 296 -2.50 19.31 10.55
CA ILE A 296 -1.26 18.78 9.99
C ILE A 296 -0.78 19.73 8.88
N GLU A 297 0.19 20.58 9.23
CA GLU A 297 0.70 21.64 8.35
C GLU A 297 2.15 21.44 7.90
N GLN A 298 2.73 20.28 8.16
CA GLN A 298 4.15 19.99 7.91
C GLN A 298 4.32 18.66 7.20
N PRO A 299 5.49 18.38 6.59
CA PRO A 299 5.80 17.09 6.01
C PRO A 299 5.58 15.93 6.99
N PHE A 300 4.99 14.85 6.50
CA PHE A 300 4.69 13.66 7.30
C PHE A 300 4.77 12.38 6.47
N VAL A 301 4.92 11.28 7.18
CA VAL A 301 4.77 9.92 6.64
C VAL A 301 3.43 9.37 7.10
N TYR A 302 2.75 8.62 6.26
CA TYR A 302 1.54 7.91 6.65
C TYR A 302 1.63 6.43 6.31
N ALA A 303 0.88 5.62 7.06
CA ALA A 303 0.70 4.21 6.78
C ALA A 303 -0.77 3.81 6.92
N ILE A 304 -1.28 3.02 5.99
CA ILE A 304 -2.54 2.32 6.16
C ILE A 304 -2.22 0.93 6.71
N VAL A 305 -2.76 0.61 7.87
CA VAL A 305 -2.40 -0.59 8.61
C VAL A 305 -3.62 -1.48 8.81
N SER A 306 -3.50 -2.75 8.46
CA SER A 306 -4.43 -3.79 8.88
C SER A 306 -4.18 -4.13 10.34
N LYS A 307 -5.12 -3.82 11.21
CA LYS A 307 -5.00 -4.14 12.64
C LYS A 307 -5.09 -5.64 12.92
N ALA A 308 -5.86 -6.36 12.12
CA ALA A 308 -5.97 -7.82 12.24
C ALA A 308 -4.66 -8.53 11.92
N ALA A 309 -3.95 -8.07 10.87
CA ALA A 309 -2.65 -8.63 10.48
C ALA A 309 -1.46 -7.99 11.22
N ASN A 310 -1.66 -6.86 11.89
CA ASN A 310 -0.59 -5.99 12.40
C ASN A 310 0.43 -5.63 11.29
N LEU A 311 -0.08 -5.32 10.10
CA LEU A 311 0.73 -5.16 8.91
C LEU A 311 0.38 -3.85 8.19
N PRO A 312 1.36 -3.00 7.90
CA PRO A 312 1.16 -1.88 7.00
C PRO A 312 0.99 -2.40 5.57
N ILE A 313 -0.08 -1.97 4.91
CA ILE A 313 -0.44 -2.36 3.54
C ILE A 313 -0.13 -1.28 2.52
N LEU A 314 -0.09 -0.04 2.96
CA LEU A 314 0.28 1.12 2.15
C LEU A 314 1.12 2.07 3.01
N TRP A 315 2.22 2.56 2.44
CA TRP A 315 3.04 3.62 2.98
C TRP A 315 3.10 4.78 2.00
N GLY A 316 3.09 5.98 2.52
CA GLY A 316 3.29 7.17 1.72
C GLY A 316 3.88 8.31 2.53
N GLN A 317 4.28 9.36 1.82
CA GLN A 317 4.82 10.57 2.42
C GLN A 317 4.28 11.81 1.70
N ILE A 318 4.07 12.85 2.46
CA ILE A 318 3.70 14.17 1.96
C ILE A 318 4.84 15.11 2.34
N ILE A 319 5.60 15.58 1.37
CA ILE A 319 6.76 16.46 1.59
C ILE A 319 6.53 17.89 1.08
N ASP A 320 5.65 18.06 0.10
CA ASP A 320 5.22 19.36 -0.41
C ASP A 320 3.83 19.27 -1.04
N LYS A 321 3.28 20.42 -1.46
CA LYS A 321 1.94 20.49 -2.07
C LYS A 321 1.82 19.79 -3.42
N ASN A 322 2.92 19.64 -4.17
CA ASN A 322 2.87 19.10 -5.52
C ASN A 322 2.57 17.61 -5.49
N ILE A 323 3.02 16.92 -4.43
CA ILE A 323 2.74 15.49 -4.23
C ILE A 323 1.26 15.23 -3.94
N LEU A 324 0.52 16.22 -3.39
CA LEU A 324 -0.89 16.06 -3.06
C LEU A 324 -1.80 15.90 -4.30
N TYR A 325 -1.32 16.32 -5.47
CA TYR A 325 -2.13 16.42 -6.70
C TYR A 325 -1.37 15.91 -7.94
N GLU A 326 -0.35 15.06 -7.79
CA GLU A 326 0.31 14.44 -8.94
C GLU A 326 -0.65 13.48 -9.64
N VAL A 327 -1.05 13.88 -10.85
CA VAL A 327 -1.92 13.12 -11.77
C VAL A 327 -1.07 12.38 -12.78
#